data_155487b19c10225cc2144254fe2a6ff9
#
_entry.id   155487b19c10225cc2144254fe2a6ff9
#
_cell.length_a   1.000
_cell.length_b   1.000
_cell.length_c   1.000
_cell.angle_alpha   90.00
_cell.angle_beta   90.00
_cell.angle_gamma   90.00
#
_symmetry.space_group_name_H-M   'P 1'
#
loop_
_entity.id
_entity.type
_entity.pdbx_description
1 polymer ?
#
loop_
_entity_poly.entity_id
_entity_poly.type
_entity_poly.pdbx_seq_one_letter_code
_entity_poly.pdbx_strand_id
1 'polypeptide(L)'
;LVFLVNITAAVGAFGFGYLQDRIGHKRALGITLIVWVLMIVLAAMAVNRPVFWTAANLAGLAMGSSQSAGRAIVAILSPKTRSAEFFSFWNMALWLAAIVGPLAYGSVTWITNNDHRLAICVTGLFFAAAVLALIPVNLERGRRVAEETDAASRGTTSDH
;
A
#
# COMPACT_ATOMS: atom_id res chain seq x y z
N LEU A 1 -5.18 -21.87 -4.46
CA LEU A 1 -4.32 -20.82 -3.88
C LEU A 1 -4.95 -19.42 -4.02
N VAL A 2 -5.24 -18.94 -5.24
CA VAL A 2 -5.77 -17.57 -5.50
C VAL A 2 -7.03 -17.28 -4.69
N PHE A 3 -7.97 -18.20 -4.59
CA PHE A 3 -9.20 -18.03 -3.82
C PHE A 3 -8.93 -17.77 -2.33
N LEU A 4 -8.03 -18.53 -1.70
CA LEU A 4 -7.66 -18.34 -0.30
C LEU A 4 -6.93 -17.00 -0.08
N VAL A 5 -6.04 -16.63 -0.99
CA VAL A 5 -5.35 -15.32 -0.94
C VAL A 5 -6.35 -14.16 -1.02
N ASN A 6 -7.40 -14.28 -1.83
CA ASN A 6 -8.46 -13.26 -1.90
C ASN A 6 -9.30 -13.19 -0.60
N ILE A 7 -9.58 -14.34 0.04
CA ILE A 7 -10.25 -14.36 1.34
C ILE A 7 -9.37 -13.66 2.40
N THR A 8 -8.08 -14.01 2.47
CA THR A 8 -7.17 -13.35 3.42
C THR A 8 -6.99 -11.87 3.11
N ALA A 9 -7.05 -11.45 1.83
CA ALA A 9 -7.05 -10.04 1.45
C ALA A 9 -8.31 -9.31 1.95
N ALA A 10 -9.49 -9.93 1.84
CA ALA A 10 -10.72 -9.39 2.41
C ALA A 10 -10.62 -9.24 3.93
N VAL A 11 -10.14 -10.29 4.63
CA VAL A 11 -9.90 -10.24 6.09
C VAL A 11 -8.89 -9.14 6.43
N GLY A 12 -7.81 -9.00 5.64
CA GLY A 12 -6.82 -7.92 5.78
C GLY A 12 -7.45 -6.54 5.65
N ALA A 13 -8.27 -6.32 4.62
CA ALA A 13 -8.92 -5.04 4.39
C ALA A 13 -9.85 -4.65 5.55
N PHE A 14 -10.69 -5.57 6.03
CA PHE A 14 -11.61 -5.32 7.14
C PHE A 14 -10.88 -5.18 8.49
N GLY A 15 -9.98 -6.12 8.81
CA GLY A 15 -9.24 -6.12 10.06
C GLY A 15 -8.35 -4.89 10.23
N PHE A 16 -7.64 -4.50 9.16
CA PHE A 16 -6.82 -3.29 9.18
C PHE A 16 -7.65 -2.01 9.08
N GLY A 17 -8.85 -2.02 8.49
CA GLY A 17 -9.79 -0.93 8.59
C GLY A 17 -10.08 -0.57 10.05
N TYR A 18 -10.43 -1.58 10.85
CA TYR A 18 -10.66 -1.39 12.28
C TYR A 18 -9.39 -1.04 13.08
N LEU A 19 -8.26 -1.66 12.73
CA LEU A 19 -6.99 -1.40 13.39
C LEU A 19 -6.52 0.04 13.18
N GLN A 20 -6.61 0.56 11.95
CA GLN A 20 -6.16 1.91 11.61
C GLN A 20 -6.95 3.00 12.35
N ASP A 21 -8.23 2.75 12.69
CA ASP A 21 -9.05 3.67 13.46
C ASP A 21 -8.54 3.78 14.91
N ARG A 22 -7.93 2.71 15.44
CA ARG A 22 -7.38 2.67 16.79
C ARG A 22 -5.96 3.19 16.92
N ILE A 23 -5.06 2.78 16.00
CA ILE A 23 -3.62 3.08 16.10
C ILE A 23 -3.17 4.25 15.20
N GLY A 24 -4.07 4.72 14.33
CA GLY A 24 -3.82 5.76 13.34
C GLY A 24 -3.32 5.22 12.00
N HIS A 25 -3.70 5.91 10.93
CA HIS A 25 -3.49 5.44 9.54
C HIS A 25 -2.01 5.28 9.16
N LYS A 26 -1.12 6.19 9.62
CA LYS A 26 0.32 6.09 9.34
C LYS A 26 0.95 4.84 9.96
N ARG A 27 0.61 4.55 11.23
CA ARG A 27 1.11 3.36 11.92
C ARG A 27 0.58 2.08 11.31
N ALA A 28 -0.70 2.05 10.96
CA ALA A 28 -1.31 0.91 10.29
C ALA A 28 -0.64 0.62 8.95
N LEU A 29 -0.39 1.65 8.12
CA LEU A 29 0.35 1.47 6.87
C LEU A 29 1.78 0.98 7.11
N GLY A 30 2.47 1.51 8.13
CA GLY A 30 3.81 1.04 8.51
C GLY A 30 3.82 -0.45 8.88
N ILE A 31 2.85 -0.90 9.69
CA ILE A 31 2.69 -2.33 10.02
C ILE A 31 2.45 -3.16 8.76
N THR A 32 1.61 -2.69 7.86
CA THR A 32 1.35 -3.37 6.58
C THR A 32 2.61 -3.52 5.75
N LEU A 33 3.45 -2.49 5.67
CA LEU A 33 4.74 -2.57 4.96
C LEU A 33 5.70 -3.56 5.61
N ILE A 34 5.72 -3.66 6.95
CA ILE A 34 6.49 -4.68 7.67
C ILE A 34 5.98 -6.09 7.32
N VAL A 35 4.66 -6.28 7.25
CA VAL A 35 4.06 -7.57 6.83
C VAL A 35 4.47 -7.92 5.40
N TRP A 36 4.56 -6.95 4.48
CA TRP A 36 5.09 -7.15 3.13
C TRP A 36 6.54 -7.62 3.14
N VAL A 37 7.41 -6.97 3.92
CA VAL A 37 8.83 -7.36 4.04
C VAL A 37 8.95 -8.77 4.62
N LEU A 38 8.19 -9.08 5.68
CA LEU A 38 8.15 -10.42 6.27
C LEU A 38 7.70 -11.49 5.26
N MET A 39 6.66 -11.20 4.49
CA MET A 39 6.17 -12.08 3.42
C MET A 39 7.27 -12.34 2.38
N ILE A 40 7.99 -11.31 1.95
CA ILE A 40 9.08 -11.42 0.98
C ILE A 40 10.21 -12.32 1.50
N VAL A 41 10.61 -12.12 2.76
CA VAL A 41 11.63 -12.96 3.41
C VAL A 41 11.17 -14.42 3.46
N LEU A 42 9.93 -14.66 3.90
CA LEU A 42 9.37 -16.01 3.94
C LEU A 42 9.26 -16.65 2.54
N ALA A 43 8.85 -15.88 1.54
CA ALA A 43 8.75 -16.36 0.16
C ALA A 43 10.13 -16.70 -0.43
N ALA A 44 11.15 -15.87 -0.18
CA ALA A 44 12.52 -16.12 -0.62
C ALA A 44 13.16 -17.34 0.06
N MET A 45 12.81 -17.59 1.33
CA MET A 45 13.27 -18.73 2.11
C MET A 45 12.39 -19.98 1.97
N ALA A 46 11.31 -19.92 1.20
CA ALA A 46 10.35 -21.02 1.09
C ALA A 46 10.99 -22.26 0.44
N VAL A 47 11.29 -23.26 1.25
CA VAL A 47 11.78 -24.57 0.81
C VAL A 47 10.64 -25.60 0.82
N ASN A 48 9.61 -25.38 1.66
CA ASN A 48 8.52 -26.30 1.91
C ASN A 48 7.17 -25.69 1.54
N ARG A 49 6.23 -26.57 1.12
CA ARG A 49 4.84 -26.17 0.81
C ARG A 49 4.17 -25.33 1.90
N PRO A 50 4.24 -25.69 3.21
CA PRO A 50 3.63 -24.90 4.28
C PRO A 50 4.14 -23.46 4.35
N VAL A 51 5.45 -23.26 4.24
CA VAL A 51 6.08 -21.91 4.28
C VAL A 51 5.59 -21.07 3.09
N PHE A 52 5.51 -21.67 1.90
CA PHE A 52 4.97 -21.00 0.71
C PHE A 52 3.49 -20.59 0.90
N TRP A 53 2.67 -21.47 1.48
CA TRP A 53 1.27 -21.16 1.76
C TRP A 53 1.12 -20.04 2.80
N THR A 54 1.98 -20.03 3.83
CA THR A 54 2.01 -18.94 4.82
C THR A 54 2.39 -17.61 4.17
N ALA A 55 3.43 -17.59 3.34
CA ALA A 55 3.82 -16.39 2.60
C ALA A 55 2.70 -15.89 1.68
N ALA A 56 2.01 -16.78 0.96
CA ALA A 56 0.90 -16.42 0.09
C ALA A 56 -0.30 -15.82 0.85
N ASN A 57 -0.63 -16.35 2.03
CA ASN A 57 -1.69 -15.80 2.87
C ASN A 57 -1.30 -14.44 3.49
N LEU A 58 -0.03 -14.27 3.89
CA LEU A 58 0.50 -12.98 4.32
C LEU A 58 0.46 -11.94 3.19
N ALA A 59 0.75 -12.35 1.94
CA ALA A 59 0.61 -11.49 0.77
C ALA A 59 -0.83 -11.00 0.60
N GLY A 60 -1.81 -11.91 0.72
CA GLY A 60 -3.23 -11.55 0.70
C GLY A 60 -3.58 -10.53 1.78
N LEU A 61 -3.22 -10.83 3.03
CA LEU A 61 -3.46 -9.94 4.18
C LEU A 61 -2.85 -8.54 3.93
N ALA A 62 -1.58 -8.50 3.54
CA ALA A 62 -0.85 -7.27 3.26
C ALA A 62 -1.45 -6.49 2.08
N MET A 63 -1.90 -7.17 1.03
CA MET A 63 -2.56 -6.56 -0.12
C MET A 63 -3.88 -5.87 0.29
N GLY A 64 -4.74 -6.57 1.03
CA GLY A 64 -6.00 -6.00 1.51
C GLY A 64 -5.80 -4.82 2.45
N SER A 65 -4.87 -4.94 3.41
CA SER A 65 -4.55 -3.87 4.36
C SER A 65 -3.92 -2.65 3.69
N SER A 66 -3.03 -2.83 2.70
CA SER A 66 -2.44 -1.73 1.93
C SER A 66 -3.50 -0.92 1.18
N GLN A 67 -4.46 -1.60 0.56
CA GLN A 67 -5.55 -0.95 -0.18
C GLN A 67 -6.45 -0.14 0.77
N SER A 68 -6.78 -0.69 1.93
CA SER A 68 -7.59 -0.01 2.94
C SER A 68 -6.87 1.22 3.50
N ALA A 69 -5.64 1.04 3.99
CA ALA A 69 -4.86 2.12 4.59
C ALA A 69 -4.50 3.22 3.58
N GLY A 70 -4.15 2.85 2.34
CA GLY A 70 -3.82 3.82 1.30
C GLY A 70 -5.00 4.71 0.94
N ARG A 71 -6.18 4.14 0.72
CA ARG A 71 -7.40 4.91 0.45
C ARG A 71 -7.77 5.85 1.59
N ALA A 72 -7.65 5.39 2.83
CA ALA A 72 -7.92 6.23 4.00
C ALA A 72 -6.96 7.42 4.09
N ILE A 73 -5.68 7.21 3.82
CA ILE A 73 -4.68 8.30 3.79
C ILE A 73 -5.00 9.30 2.68
N VAL A 74 -5.32 8.84 1.48
CA VAL A 74 -5.73 9.72 0.38
C VAL A 74 -6.95 10.53 0.77
N ALA A 75 -7.97 9.93 1.37
CA ALA A 75 -9.17 10.62 1.83
C ALA A 75 -8.88 11.72 2.86
N ILE A 76 -7.92 11.48 3.79
CA ILE A 76 -7.54 12.44 4.83
C ILE A 76 -6.74 13.62 4.23
N LEU A 77 -5.90 13.35 3.24
CA LEU A 77 -5.04 14.35 2.62
C LEU A 77 -5.75 15.15 1.51
N SER A 78 -6.94 14.71 1.09
CA SER A 78 -7.71 15.36 0.03
C SER A 78 -8.61 16.45 0.58
N PRO A 79 -8.56 17.69 0.06
CA PRO A 79 -9.62 18.66 0.25
C PRO A 79 -10.96 18.08 -0.29
N LYS A 80 -12.06 18.30 0.43
CA LYS A 80 -13.40 17.77 0.04
C LYS A 80 -13.84 18.27 -1.35
N THR A 81 -13.46 19.50 -1.66
CA THR A 81 -13.76 20.15 -2.95
C THR A 81 -13.00 19.55 -4.12
N ARG A 82 -11.86 18.88 -3.87
CA ARG A 82 -10.96 18.31 -4.90
C ARG A 82 -10.68 16.81 -4.71
N SER A 83 -11.49 16.12 -3.93
CA SER A 83 -11.27 14.71 -3.60
C SER A 83 -11.16 13.81 -4.83
N ALA A 84 -11.96 14.07 -5.89
CA ALA A 84 -11.91 13.32 -7.13
C ALA A 84 -10.53 13.38 -7.81
N GLU A 85 -9.87 14.54 -7.80
CA GLU A 85 -8.53 14.72 -8.37
C GLU A 85 -7.50 13.88 -7.61
N PHE A 86 -7.52 13.92 -6.27
CA PHE A 86 -6.59 13.14 -5.43
C PHE A 86 -6.77 11.63 -5.62
N PHE A 87 -8.02 11.16 -5.69
CA PHE A 87 -8.28 9.75 -5.98
C PHE A 87 -7.87 9.35 -7.41
N SER A 88 -7.96 10.27 -8.37
CA SER A 88 -7.45 10.04 -9.73
C SER A 88 -5.93 9.88 -9.74
N PHE A 89 -5.19 10.73 -9.02
CA PHE A 89 -3.73 10.57 -8.85
C PHE A 89 -3.36 9.27 -8.14
N TRP A 90 -4.12 8.89 -7.12
CA TRP A 90 -3.95 7.60 -6.46
C TRP A 90 -4.13 6.43 -7.42
N ASN A 91 -5.20 6.43 -8.21
CA ASN A 91 -5.43 5.39 -9.20
C ASN A 91 -4.34 5.36 -10.27
N MET A 92 -3.88 6.52 -10.75
CA MET A 92 -2.76 6.58 -11.70
C MET A 92 -1.50 5.96 -11.11
N ALA A 93 -1.17 6.25 -9.85
CA ALA A 93 -0.03 5.63 -9.17
C ALA A 93 -0.19 4.11 -9.06
N LEU A 94 -1.39 3.60 -8.78
CA LEU A 94 -1.67 2.15 -8.76
C LEU A 94 -1.47 1.50 -10.12
N TRP A 95 -1.93 2.14 -11.21
CA TRP A 95 -1.72 1.63 -12.57
C TRP A 95 -0.23 1.63 -12.96
N LEU A 96 0.50 2.68 -12.62
CA LEU A 96 1.96 2.71 -12.84
C LEU A 96 2.66 1.59 -12.05
N ALA A 97 2.30 1.37 -10.80
CA ALA A 97 2.86 0.30 -9.98
C ALA A 97 2.53 -1.09 -10.56
N ALA A 98 1.30 -1.27 -11.10
CA ALA A 98 0.87 -2.52 -11.75
C ALA A 98 1.67 -2.83 -13.04
N ILE A 99 2.25 -1.82 -13.68
CA ILE A 99 3.15 -2.00 -14.83
C ILE A 99 4.59 -2.20 -14.37
N VAL A 100 5.10 -1.33 -13.50
CA VAL A 100 6.49 -1.32 -13.07
C VAL A 100 6.85 -2.60 -12.28
N GLY A 101 5.94 -3.08 -11.41
CA GLY A 101 6.17 -4.27 -10.61
C GLY A 101 6.47 -5.52 -11.44
N PRO A 102 5.56 -5.96 -12.32
CA PRO A 102 5.79 -7.12 -13.19
C PRO A 102 6.98 -6.95 -14.15
N LEU A 103 7.20 -5.74 -14.67
CA LEU A 103 8.35 -5.47 -15.52
C LEU A 103 9.67 -5.63 -14.76
N ALA A 104 9.78 -5.08 -13.55
CA ALA A 104 10.97 -5.24 -12.72
C ALA A 104 11.21 -6.72 -12.38
N TYR A 105 10.16 -7.44 -11.95
CA TYR A 105 10.24 -8.86 -11.65
C TYR A 105 10.65 -9.68 -12.88
N GLY A 106 10.01 -9.45 -14.04
CA GLY A 106 10.29 -10.13 -15.29
C GLY A 106 11.70 -9.85 -15.81
N SER A 107 12.16 -8.60 -15.71
CA SER A 107 13.52 -8.23 -16.10
C SER A 107 14.58 -8.96 -15.29
N VAL A 108 14.38 -9.04 -13.96
CA VAL A 108 15.31 -9.76 -13.08
C VAL A 108 15.32 -11.25 -13.40
N THR A 109 14.16 -11.90 -13.55
CA THR A 109 14.09 -13.32 -13.89
C THR A 109 14.73 -13.62 -15.25
N TRP A 110 14.55 -12.72 -16.22
CA TRP A 110 15.18 -12.88 -17.55
C TRP A 110 16.71 -12.78 -17.48
N ILE A 111 17.26 -11.80 -16.75
CA ILE A 111 18.70 -11.59 -16.62
C ILE A 111 19.37 -12.70 -15.81
N THR A 112 18.65 -13.26 -14.81
CA THR A 112 19.21 -14.24 -13.86
C THR A 112 18.89 -15.69 -14.21
N ASN A 113 18.50 -15.98 -15.45
CA ASN A 113 18.15 -17.32 -15.90
C ASN A 113 17.07 -18.00 -15.02
N ASN A 114 15.96 -17.28 -14.77
CA ASN A 114 14.80 -17.71 -13.98
C ASN A 114 15.07 -17.87 -12.46
N ASP A 115 15.97 -17.08 -11.89
CA ASP A 115 16.09 -17.02 -10.42
C ASP A 115 14.94 -16.18 -9.82
N HIS A 116 13.84 -16.88 -9.52
CA HIS A 116 12.66 -16.28 -8.90
C HIS A 116 12.93 -15.77 -7.48
N ARG A 117 13.90 -16.35 -6.75
CA ARG A 117 14.25 -15.90 -5.40
C ARG A 117 14.89 -14.52 -5.43
N LEU A 118 15.81 -14.33 -6.34
CA LEU A 118 16.44 -13.02 -6.53
C LEU A 118 15.42 -11.98 -7.00
N ALA A 119 14.51 -12.32 -7.90
CA ALA A 119 13.44 -11.43 -8.34
C ALA A 119 12.51 -11.01 -7.19
N ILE A 120 12.15 -11.92 -6.29
CA ILE A 120 11.37 -11.62 -5.09
C ILE A 120 12.15 -10.68 -4.17
N CYS A 121 13.44 -10.92 -3.94
CA CYS A 121 14.28 -10.06 -3.12
C CYS A 121 14.39 -8.64 -3.69
N VAL A 122 14.58 -8.50 -5.01
CA VAL A 122 14.63 -7.19 -5.70
C VAL A 122 13.29 -6.47 -5.56
N THR A 123 12.16 -7.18 -5.70
CA THR A 123 10.83 -6.62 -5.43
C THR A 123 10.74 -6.11 -3.99
N GLY A 124 11.40 -6.77 -3.04
CA GLY A 124 11.50 -6.34 -1.65
C GLY A 124 12.11 -4.95 -1.46
N LEU A 125 13.01 -4.52 -2.36
CA LEU A 125 13.60 -3.19 -2.30
C LEU A 125 12.56 -2.07 -2.49
N PHE A 126 11.52 -2.30 -3.29
CA PHE A 126 10.42 -1.34 -3.44
C PHE A 126 9.66 -1.14 -2.12
N PHE A 127 9.45 -2.21 -1.35
CA PHE A 127 8.80 -2.10 -0.04
C PHE A 127 9.73 -1.45 1.00
N ALA A 128 11.02 -1.75 0.97
CA ALA A 128 12.00 -1.05 1.82
C ALA A 128 12.03 0.46 1.49
N ALA A 129 12.05 0.81 0.21
CA ALA A 129 11.96 2.21 -0.23
C ALA A 129 10.64 2.87 0.22
N ALA A 130 9.51 2.15 0.16
CA ALA A 130 8.22 2.63 0.64
C ALA A 130 8.22 2.90 2.16
N VAL A 131 8.87 2.03 2.96
CA VAL A 131 9.05 2.26 4.40
C VAL A 131 9.83 3.54 4.65
N LEU A 132 10.95 3.72 3.95
CA LEU A 132 11.77 4.93 4.08
C LEU A 132 11.01 6.19 3.64
N ALA A 133 10.24 6.12 2.55
CA ALA A 133 9.41 7.22 2.06
C ALA A 133 8.27 7.57 3.04
N LEU A 134 7.78 6.62 3.83
CA LEU A 134 6.72 6.86 4.81
C LEU A 134 7.22 7.64 6.04
N ILE A 135 8.50 7.56 6.38
CA ILE A 135 9.07 8.19 7.59
C ILE A 135 8.80 9.69 7.62
N PRO A 136 9.15 10.50 6.58
CA PRO A 136 8.96 11.95 6.60
C PRO A 136 7.51 12.38 6.43
N VAL A 137 6.58 11.49 6.08
CA VAL A 137 5.18 11.85 5.84
C VAL A 137 4.50 12.29 7.14
N ASN A 138 4.01 13.53 7.17
CA ASN A 138 3.25 14.09 8.28
C ASN A 138 1.78 14.25 7.89
N LEU A 139 0.95 13.29 8.30
CA LEU A 139 -0.49 13.28 7.98
C LEU A 139 -1.25 14.42 8.62
N GLU A 140 -0.85 14.87 9.82
CA GLU A 140 -1.52 15.98 10.52
C GLU A 140 -1.33 17.30 9.78
N ARG A 141 -0.10 17.55 9.30
CA ARG A 141 0.18 18.72 8.48
C ARG A 141 -0.59 18.70 7.17
N GLY A 142 -0.61 17.55 6.50
CA GLY A 142 -1.35 17.38 5.25
C GLY A 142 -2.86 17.59 5.43
N ARG A 143 -3.43 17.06 6.51
CA ARG A 143 -4.83 17.25 6.88
C ARG A 143 -5.16 18.73 7.11
N ARG A 144 -4.34 19.47 7.85
CA ARG A 144 -4.54 20.91 8.08
C ARG A 144 -4.57 21.69 6.77
N VAL A 145 -3.63 21.42 5.88
CA VAL A 145 -3.59 22.06 4.54
C VAL A 145 -4.87 21.76 3.74
N ALA A 146 -5.37 20.54 3.81
CA ALA A 146 -6.62 20.17 3.13
C ALA A 146 -7.82 20.93 3.73
N GLU A 147 -7.91 21.02 5.06
CA GLU A 147 -8.98 21.76 5.77
C GLU A 147 -8.91 23.28 5.49
N GLU A 148 -7.74 23.88 5.45
CA GLU A 148 -7.52 25.28 5.07
C GLU A 148 -7.94 25.58 3.63
N THR A 149 -7.64 24.66 2.70
CA THR A 149 -8.04 24.77 1.30
C THR A 149 -9.57 24.71 1.15
N ASP A 150 -10.22 23.83 1.90
CA ASP A 150 -11.70 23.71 1.91
C ASP A 150 -12.35 24.98 2.52
N ALA A 151 -11.76 25.58 3.55
CA ALA A 151 -12.26 26.80 4.17
C ALA A 151 -12.16 28.00 3.20
N ALA A 152 -11.01 28.13 2.51
CA ALA A 152 -10.81 29.19 1.53
C ALA A 152 -11.80 29.11 0.37
N SER A 153 -12.10 27.90 -0.12
CA SER A 153 -13.06 27.69 -1.21
C SER A 153 -14.51 28.03 -0.82
N ARG A 154 -14.89 27.88 0.45
CA ARG A 154 -16.22 28.24 0.94
C ARG A 154 -16.39 29.76 1.08
N GLY A 155 -15.33 30.47 1.49
CA GLY A 155 -15.35 31.93 1.61
C GLY A 155 -15.62 32.63 0.28
N THR A 156 -15.03 32.14 -0.81
CA THR A 156 -15.23 32.67 -2.16
C THR A 156 -16.62 32.42 -2.75
N THR A 157 -17.35 31.42 -2.25
CA THR A 157 -18.70 31.08 -2.76
C THR A 157 -19.81 31.87 -2.04
N SER A 158 -19.54 32.49 -0.89
CA SER A 158 -20.54 33.29 -0.11
C SER A 158 -20.63 34.75 -0.57
N ASP A 159 -19.71 35.23 -1.41
CA ASP A 159 -19.67 36.63 -1.88
C ASP A 159 -20.33 36.84 -3.26
N HIS A 160 -21.03 35.86 -3.78
CA HIS A 160 -21.82 35.89 -5.00
C HIS A 160 -23.27 35.51 -4.72
#